data_19e31709587a7aed1e5b794d1549e3b8
#
_entry.id   19e31709587a7aed1e5b794d1549e3b8
#
_cell.length_a   1.000
_cell.length_b   1.000
_cell.length_c   1.000
_cell.angle_alpha   90.00
_cell.angle_beta   90.00
_cell.angle_gamma   90.00
#
_symmetry.space_group_name_H-M   'P 1'
#
loop_
_entity.id
_entity.type
_entity.pdbx_description
1 polymer ?
#
loop_
_entity_poly.entity_id
_entity_poly.type
_entity_poly.pdbx_seq_one_letter_code
_entity_poly.pdbx_strand_id
1 'polypeptide(L)'
;MDIVSVALKRYSTKAFDPNKKLTAEQAEKLKTLLQFSPSSTNSQPWHFIVASTDEGKARVAKSAAGGFVFNERKMLDASHVVVFCAKTAMDDAWLERVVDQEERDGRFATPEAKAANHKG
;
A
#
# COMPACT_ATOMS: atom_id res chain seq x y z
N MET A 1 16.93 -12.60 -8.42
CA MET A 1 16.56 -11.25 -8.93
C MET A 1 17.58 -10.24 -8.43
N ASP A 2 18.16 -9.47 -9.34
CA ASP A 2 19.10 -8.41 -8.96
C ASP A 2 18.32 -7.09 -8.81
N ILE A 3 18.34 -6.52 -7.61
CA ILE A 3 17.63 -5.27 -7.32
C ILE A 3 18.15 -4.08 -8.14
N VAL A 4 19.45 -4.08 -8.45
CA VAL A 4 20.06 -3.03 -9.27
C VAL A 4 19.49 -3.08 -10.70
N SER A 5 19.41 -4.27 -11.28
CA SER A 5 18.82 -4.47 -12.61
C SER A 5 17.37 -4.02 -12.64
N VAL A 6 16.61 -4.32 -11.59
CA VAL A 6 15.21 -3.89 -11.47
C VAL A 6 15.13 -2.36 -11.42
N ALA A 7 15.97 -1.73 -10.61
CA ALA A 7 15.99 -0.26 -10.50
C ALA A 7 16.34 0.41 -11.83
N LEU A 8 17.29 -0.15 -12.58
CA LEU A 8 17.71 0.39 -13.87
C LEU A 8 16.67 0.20 -14.97
N LYS A 9 15.89 -0.87 -14.91
CA LYS A 9 14.86 -1.18 -15.93
C LYS A 9 13.56 -0.45 -15.69
N ARG A 10 13.29 -0.04 -14.44
CA ARG A 10 12.02 0.60 -14.12
C ARG A 10 11.90 1.96 -14.82
N TYR A 11 10.69 2.33 -15.17
CA TYR A 11 10.36 3.66 -15.68
C TYR A 11 8.96 4.03 -15.19
N SER A 12 8.64 5.30 -15.23
CA SER A 12 7.29 5.76 -14.91
C SER A 12 6.40 5.62 -16.14
N THR A 13 5.47 4.70 -16.09
CA THR A 13 4.54 4.43 -17.19
C THR A 13 3.63 5.63 -17.42
N LYS A 14 3.53 6.08 -18.67
CA LYS A 14 2.71 7.23 -19.04
C LYS A 14 1.37 6.85 -19.65
N ALA A 15 1.24 5.64 -20.17
CA ALA A 15 0.01 5.11 -20.73
C ALA A 15 -0.11 3.63 -20.43
N PHE A 16 -1.32 3.17 -20.17
CA PHE A 16 -1.60 1.77 -19.88
C PHE A 16 -2.49 1.18 -20.99
N ASP A 17 -2.32 -0.11 -21.25
CA ASP A 17 -3.19 -0.83 -22.16
C ASP A 17 -4.44 -1.29 -21.39
N PRO A 18 -5.64 -0.79 -21.72
CA PRO A 18 -6.86 -1.13 -20.98
C PRO A 18 -7.25 -2.61 -21.09
N ASN A 19 -6.66 -3.33 -22.05
CA ASN A 19 -6.93 -4.76 -22.27
C ASN A 19 -5.99 -5.66 -21.47
N LYS A 20 -4.93 -5.10 -20.87
CA LYS A 20 -3.97 -5.88 -20.07
C LYS A 20 -4.30 -5.71 -18.60
N LYS A 21 -4.65 -6.82 -17.96
CA LYS A 21 -5.00 -6.86 -16.54
C LYS A 21 -4.03 -7.76 -15.80
N LEU A 22 -3.82 -7.46 -14.51
CA LEU A 22 -3.07 -8.34 -13.64
C LEU A 22 -3.85 -9.65 -13.47
N THR A 23 -3.12 -10.76 -13.38
CA THR A 23 -3.71 -12.03 -12.98
C THR A 23 -4.08 -11.98 -11.50
N ALA A 24 -4.94 -12.91 -11.06
CA ALA A 24 -5.28 -13.01 -9.64
C ALA A 24 -4.04 -13.20 -8.76
N GLU A 25 -3.07 -14.00 -9.23
CA GLU A 25 -1.82 -14.22 -8.52
C GLU A 25 -0.99 -12.93 -8.41
N GLN A 26 -0.88 -12.17 -9.50
CA GLN A 26 -0.17 -10.89 -9.51
C GLN A 26 -0.84 -9.87 -8.60
N ALA A 27 -2.17 -9.82 -8.59
CA ALA A 27 -2.93 -8.93 -7.71
C ALA A 27 -2.68 -9.26 -6.22
N GLU A 28 -2.63 -10.55 -5.88
CA GLU A 28 -2.32 -10.96 -4.50
C GLU A 28 -0.88 -10.61 -4.11
N LYS A 29 0.07 -10.74 -5.02
CA LYS A 29 1.46 -10.31 -4.78
C LYS A 29 1.54 -8.81 -4.53
N LEU A 30 0.79 -8.00 -5.29
CA LEU A 30 0.72 -6.56 -5.07
C LEU A 30 0.22 -6.23 -3.66
N LYS A 31 -0.87 -6.86 -3.24
CA LYS A 31 -1.44 -6.67 -1.90
C LYS A 31 -0.45 -7.08 -0.80
N THR A 32 0.24 -8.19 -1.00
CA THR A 32 1.26 -8.67 -0.07
C THR A 32 2.41 -7.65 0.08
N LEU A 33 2.88 -7.10 -1.03
CA LEU A 33 3.91 -6.06 -1.00
C LEU A 33 3.47 -4.83 -0.20
N LEU A 34 2.23 -4.40 -0.37
CA LEU A 34 1.69 -3.26 0.38
C LEU A 34 1.63 -3.59 1.87
N GLN A 35 1.15 -4.78 2.22
CA GLN A 35 1.02 -5.22 3.62
C GLN A 35 2.37 -5.28 4.34
N PHE A 36 3.39 -5.79 3.66
CA PHE A 36 4.72 -5.99 4.26
C PHE A 36 5.70 -4.86 3.99
N SER A 37 5.24 -3.71 3.49
CA SER A 37 6.08 -2.54 3.34
C SER A 37 6.54 -2.03 4.70
N PRO A 38 7.80 -1.60 4.84
CA PRO A 38 8.31 -1.13 6.13
C PRO A 38 7.77 0.25 6.50
N SER A 39 7.69 0.51 7.79
CA SER A 39 7.37 1.83 8.34
C SER A 39 8.20 2.09 9.58
N SER A 40 8.34 3.37 9.93
CA SER A 40 9.10 3.75 11.12
C SER A 40 8.50 3.09 12.36
N THR A 41 9.32 2.40 13.14
CA THR A 41 8.91 1.63 14.33
C THR A 41 7.76 0.66 14.08
N ASN A 42 7.56 0.25 12.83
CA ASN A 42 6.47 -0.61 12.39
C ASN A 42 5.07 -0.06 12.75
N SER A 43 4.95 1.25 12.81
CA SER A 43 3.69 1.92 13.22
C SER A 43 2.57 1.80 12.20
N GLN A 44 2.92 1.54 10.93
CA GLN A 44 1.99 1.29 9.83
C GLN A 44 0.88 2.35 9.75
N PRO A 45 1.24 3.65 9.58
CA PRO A 45 0.28 4.75 9.63
C PRO A 45 -0.48 4.92 8.32
N TRP A 46 -0.82 3.83 7.67
CA TRP A 46 -1.42 3.87 6.35
C TRP A 46 -2.67 3.01 6.25
N HIS A 47 -3.41 3.29 5.20
CA HIS A 47 -4.50 2.46 4.70
C HIS A 47 -4.40 2.47 3.18
N PHE A 48 -4.63 1.34 2.54
CA PHE A 48 -4.58 1.22 1.09
C PHE A 48 -5.96 0.92 0.55
N ILE A 49 -6.36 1.64 -0.49
CA ILE A 49 -7.57 1.34 -1.24
C ILE A 49 -7.12 0.82 -2.59
N VAL A 50 -7.57 -0.38 -2.95
CA VAL A 50 -7.24 -0.99 -4.23
C VAL A 50 -8.50 -1.05 -5.08
N ALA A 51 -8.49 -0.35 -6.20
CA ALA A 51 -9.60 -0.32 -7.16
C ALA A 51 -9.23 -1.15 -8.39
N SER A 52 -10.04 -2.16 -8.71
CA SER A 52 -9.81 -3.05 -9.86
C SER A 52 -10.99 -3.12 -10.81
N THR A 53 -12.17 -2.67 -10.41
CA THR A 53 -13.36 -2.61 -11.27
C THR A 53 -13.41 -1.28 -12.01
N ASP A 54 -14.08 -1.26 -13.16
CA ASP A 54 -14.25 -0.02 -13.92
C ASP A 54 -14.93 1.05 -13.10
N GLU A 55 -15.95 0.69 -12.30
CA GLU A 55 -16.64 1.61 -11.41
C GLU A 55 -15.72 2.15 -10.33
N GLY A 56 -14.95 1.28 -9.67
CA GLY A 56 -14.02 1.68 -8.61
C GLY A 56 -12.93 2.62 -9.14
N LYS A 57 -12.34 2.28 -10.29
CA LYS A 57 -11.33 3.13 -10.93
C LYS A 57 -11.91 4.47 -11.34
N ALA A 58 -13.16 4.50 -11.85
CA ALA A 58 -13.82 5.74 -12.22
C ALA A 58 -14.05 6.65 -11.01
N ARG A 59 -14.37 6.07 -9.85
CA ARG A 59 -14.50 6.84 -8.60
C ARG A 59 -13.19 7.47 -8.20
N VAL A 60 -12.10 6.70 -8.26
CA VAL A 60 -10.76 7.21 -7.93
C VAL A 60 -10.33 8.28 -8.92
N ALA A 61 -10.64 8.08 -10.21
CA ALA A 61 -10.26 9.02 -11.28
C ALA A 61 -10.89 10.41 -11.10
N LYS A 62 -11.98 10.53 -10.35
CA LYS A 62 -12.56 11.85 -10.02
C LYS A 62 -11.59 12.75 -9.26
N SER A 63 -10.64 12.18 -8.54
CA SER A 63 -9.61 12.95 -7.83
C SER A 63 -8.67 13.69 -8.76
N ALA A 64 -8.60 13.28 -10.04
CA ALA A 64 -7.76 13.91 -11.05
C ALA A 64 -8.44 15.10 -11.76
N ALA A 65 -9.68 15.43 -11.40
CA ALA A 65 -10.39 16.54 -12.02
C ALA A 65 -9.64 17.87 -11.83
N GLY A 66 -9.67 18.73 -12.84
CA GLY A 66 -8.99 20.02 -12.79
C GLY A 66 -7.50 19.91 -13.10
N GLY A 67 -6.64 20.37 -12.19
CA GLY A 67 -5.21 20.46 -12.43
C GLY A 67 -4.47 19.15 -12.70
N PHE A 68 -5.08 18.02 -12.34
CA PHE A 68 -4.46 16.70 -12.49
C PHE A 68 -5.13 15.82 -13.55
N VAL A 69 -5.90 16.42 -14.44
CA VAL A 69 -6.68 15.70 -15.46
C VAL A 69 -5.83 14.78 -16.34
N PHE A 70 -4.54 15.08 -16.50
CA PHE A 70 -3.61 14.24 -17.25
C PHE A 70 -3.40 12.85 -16.63
N ASN A 71 -3.80 12.64 -15.38
CA ASN A 71 -3.74 11.35 -14.71
C ASN A 71 -5.01 10.52 -14.87
N GLU A 72 -6.12 11.13 -15.28
CA GLU A 72 -7.41 10.45 -15.38
C GLU A 72 -7.34 9.20 -16.25
N ARG A 73 -6.80 9.32 -17.46
CA ARG A 73 -6.72 8.21 -18.41
C ARG A 73 -5.87 7.06 -17.86
N LYS A 74 -4.80 7.38 -17.14
CA LYS A 74 -3.94 6.38 -16.52
C LYS A 74 -4.71 5.54 -15.49
N MET A 75 -5.54 6.19 -14.68
CA MET A 75 -6.35 5.50 -13.67
C MET A 75 -7.42 4.62 -14.31
N LEU A 76 -8.06 5.10 -15.37
CA LEU A 76 -9.12 4.35 -16.06
C LEU A 76 -8.57 3.15 -16.82
N ASP A 77 -7.40 3.25 -17.43
CA ASP A 77 -6.82 2.21 -18.26
C ASP A 77 -5.99 1.19 -17.49
N ALA A 78 -5.51 1.52 -16.30
CA ALA A 78 -4.74 0.60 -15.48
C ALA A 78 -5.58 -0.60 -15.03
N SER A 79 -4.92 -1.74 -14.82
CA SER A 79 -5.58 -2.92 -14.25
C SER A 79 -6.08 -2.64 -12.83
N HIS A 80 -5.20 -2.09 -12.01
CA HIS A 80 -5.46 -1.78 -10.61
C HIS A 80 -4.94 -0.38 -10.31
N VAL A 81 -5.65 0.33 -9.43
CA VAL A 81 -5.23 1.63 -8.92
C VAL A 81 -5.15 1.51 -7.41
N VAL A 82 -4.02 1.92 -6.85
CA VAL A 82 -3.82 1.92 -5.39
C VAL A 82 -3.82 3.34 -4.89
N VAL A 83 -4.67 3.63 -3.92
CA VAL A 83 -4.69 4.91 -3.21
C VAL A 83 -3.96 4.73 -1.89
N PHE A 84 -2.90 5.50 -1.70
CA PHE A 84 -2.14 5.50 -0.46
C PHE A 84 -2.76 6.51 0.50
N CYS A 85 -3.32 6.01 1.60
CA CYS A 85 -3.91 6.86 2.62
C CYS A 85 -3.00 6.86 3.84
N ALA A 86 -2.72 8.03 4.37
CA ALA A 86 -1.98 8.17 5.62
C ALA A 86 -2.96 8.53 6.74
N LYS A 87 -2.71 8.01 7.93
CA LYS A 87 -3.49 8.40 9.11
C LYS A 87 -3.20 9.86 9.44
N THR A 88 -4.24 10.61 9.78
CA THR A 88 -4.08 12.00 10.23
C THR A 88 -3.47 12.07 11.63
N ALA A 89 -3.65 11.02 12.42
CA ALA A 89 -3.06 10.88 13.75
C ALA A 89 -2.93 9.40 14.11
N MET A 90 -1.95 9.08 14.92
CA MET A 90 -1.78 7.74 15.52
C MET A 90 -1.95 7.89 17.04
N ASP A 91 -3.01 7.32 17.58
CA ASP A 91 -3.27 7.34 19.01
C ASP A 91 -2.68 6.10 19.72
N ASP A 92 -2.74 6.11 21.05
CA ASP A 92 -2.21 5.00 21.84
C ASP A 92 -2.94 3.68 21.53
N ALA A 93 -4.23 3.72 21.25
CA ALA A 93 -5.00 2.53 20.92
C ALA A 93 -4.50 1.90 19.63
N TRP A 94 -4.14 2.69 18.62
CA TRP A 94 -3.56 2.16 17.38
C TRP A 94 -2.19 1.52 17.65
N LEU A 95 -1.33 2.20 18.38
CA LEU A 95 0.01 1.69 18.72
C LEU A 95 -0.08 0.40 19.52
N GLU A 96 -1.02 0.29 20.45
CA GLU A 96 -1.25 -0.94 21.20
C GLU A 96 -1.68 -2.08 20.26
N ARG A 97 -2.57 -1.82 19.31
CA ARG A 97 -2.99 -2.84 18.33
C ARG A 97 -1.84 -3.32 17.47
N VAL A 98 -0.93 -2.42 17.07
CA VAL A 98 0.26 -2.80 16.29
C VAL A 98 1.16 -3.72 17.13
N VAL A 99 1.45 -3.33 18.37
CA VAL A 99 2.28 -4.12 19.27
C VAL A 99 1.65 -5.47 19.60
N ASP A 100 0.33 -5.50 19.82
CA ASP A 100 -0.39 -6.75 20.08
C ASP A 100 -0.35 -7.68 18.86
N GLN A 101 -0.45 -7.14 17.66
CA GLN A 101 -0.32 -7.93 16.43
C GLN A 101 1.10 -8.48 16.28
N GLU A 102 2.11 -7.69 16.60
CA GLU A 102 3.50 -8.14 16.60
C GLU A 102 3.71 -9.29 17.57
N GLU A 103 3.07 -9.24 18.75
CA GLU A 103 3.12 -10.34 19.71
C GLU A 103 2.45 -11.59 19.14
N ARG A 104 1.28 -11.47 18.54
CA ARG A 104 0.59 -12.60 17.89
C ARG A 104 1.42 -13.20 16.76
N ASP A 105 2.21 -12.37 16.06
CA ASP A 105 3.11 -12.81 15.00
C ASP A 105 4.42 -13.40 15.51
N GLY A 106 4.61 -13.44 16.84
CA GLY A 106 5.78 -14.05 17.47
C GLY A 106 7.03 -13.18 17.47
N ARG A 107 6.89 -11.86 17.37
CA ARG A 107 8.03 -10.94 17.29
C ARG A 107 8.68 -10.60 18.62
N PHE A 108 8.04 -10.98 19.74
CA PHE A 108 8.56 -10.72 21.08
C PHE A 108 8.91 -12.02 21.78
N ALA A 109 10.13 -12.09 22.33
CA ALA A 109 10.58 -13.25 23.07
C ALA A 109 9.95 -13.32 24.46
N THR A 110 9.64 -12.16 25.07
CA THR A 110 9.11 -12.05 26.43
C THR A 110 8.07 -10.93 26.53
N PRO A 111 7.18 -10.95 27.54
CA PRO A 111 6.27 -9.83 27.80
C PRO A 111 7.01 -8.52 28.10
N GLU A 112 8.19 -8.59 28.69
CA GLU A 112 9.02 -7.42 28.98
C GLU A 112 9.52 -6.76 27.70
N ALA A 113 9.90 -7.57 26.69
CA ALA A 113 10.33 -7.04 25.39
C ALA A 113 9.18 -6.30 24.69
N LYS A 114 7.95 -6.83 24.78
CA LYS A 114 6.75 -6.15 24.26
C LYS A 114 6.53 -4.81 24.95
N ALA A 115 6.58 -4.78 26.27
CA ALA A 115 6.37 -3.56 27.06
C ALA A 115 7.41 -2.48 26.74
N ALA A 116 8.67 -2.87 26.55
CA ALA A 116 9.74 -1.96 26.18
C ALA A 116 9.51 -1.35 24.79
N ASN A 117 9.06 -2.15 23.84
CA ASN A 117 8.78 -1.68 22.49
C ASN A 117 7.60 -0.70 22.47
N HIS A 118 6.56 -0.94 23.27
CA HIS A 118 5.38 -0.08 23.34
C HIS A 118 5.74 1.32 23.87
N LYS A 119 6.68 1.39 24.80
CA LYS A 119 7.16 2.65 25.38
C LYS A 119 8.13 3.41 24.46
N GLY A 120 8.77 2.70 23.57
CA GLY A 120 9.69 3.27 22.59
C GLY A 120 8.97 3.84 21.41
#